data_2442a9787154eee877d0ce0a4bfec0ef
#
_entry.id   2442a9787154eee877d0ce0a4bfec0ef
#
_cell.length_a   1.000
_cell.length_b   1.000
_cell.length_c   1.000
_cell.angle_alpha   90.00
_cell.angle_beta   90.00
_cell.angle_gamma   90.00
#
_symmetry.space_group_name_H-M   'P 1'
#
loop_
_entity.id
_entity.type
_entity.pdbx_description
1 polymer ?
#
loop_
_entity_poly.entity_id
_entity_poly.type
_entity_poly.pdbx_seq_one_letter_code
_entity_poly.pdbx_strand_id
1 'polypeptide(L)'
;MIEHHIDIATDDGQMATFITYPESGGPFPVVLFLIDAPGKREELHDMARRISATGYYVVLSNLYYRDVRSFTVHREDPASTEQMFDLMSNLDNRLVAQDAAAMLAHADADAVADASRVGVTGYCMSGPFALWIAAEFPEVVKSAASIHGVRLAVDAEDSPHTRAAEMKGEILVM
;
A
#
# COMPACT_ATOMS: atom_id res chain seq x y z
N MET A 1 -11.61 12.43 13.37
CA MET A 1 -10.76 11.44 12.70
C MET A 1 -9.59 11.13 13.62
N ILE A 2 -9.25 9.87 13.84
CA ILE A 2 -8.07 9.45 14.61
C ILE A 2 -6.92 9.27 13.63
N GLU A 3 -5.73 9.70 14.02
CA GLU A 3 -4.51 9.61 13.19
C GLU A 3 -3.34 9.14 14.05
N HIS A 4 -2.55 8.23 13.51
CA HIS A 4 -1.34 7.72 14.15
C HIS A 4 -0.18 7.70 13.16
N HIS A 5 1.00 8.12 13.63
CA HIS A 5 2.26 7.87 12.97
C HIS A 5 3.01 6.84 13.79
N ILE A 6 3.18 5.65 13.24
CA ILE A 6 3.80 4.51 13.91
C ILE A 6 4.87 3.88 13.02
N ASP A 7 5.63 2.99 13.60
CA ASP A 7 6.51 2.08 12.86
C ASP A 7 5.93 0.67 12.95
N ILE A 8 5.65 0.04 11.81
CA ILE A 8 5.33 -1.39 11.74
C ILE A 8 6.64 -2.17 11.62
N ALA A 9 6.88 -3.09 12.55
CA ALA A 9 8.03 -3.97 12.50
C ALA A 9 7.88 -5.00 11.37
N THR A 10 8.95 -5.16 10.59
CA THR A 10 9.09 -6.17 9.55
C THR A 10 10.41 -6.90 9.74
N ASP A 11 10.65 -7.99 9.01
CA ASP A 11 11.93 -8.69 9.03
C ASP A 11 13.10 -7.81 8.53
N ASP A 12 12.80 -6.78 7.71
CA ASP A 12 13.78 -5.89 7.09
C ASP A 12 13.93 -4.53 7.80
N GLY A 13 13.17 -4.29 8.87
CA GLY A 13 13.28 -3.05 9.66
C GLY A 13 11.96 -2.45 10.12
N GLN A 14 11.95 -1.14 10.29
CA GLN A 14 10.80 -0.39 10.81
C GLN A 14 10.14 0.43 9.69
N MET A 15 8.95 0.01 9.29
CA MET A 15 8.19 0.61 8.21
C MET A 15 7.35 1.78 8.73
N ALA A 16 7.81 3.01 8.48
CA ALA A 16 7.12 4.23 8.91
C ALA A 16 5.74 4.34 8.26
N THR A 17 4.69 4.28 9.06
CA THR A 17 3.30 4.13 8.63
C THR A 17 2.43 5.24 9.20
N PHE A 18 1.52 5.75 8.36
CA PHE A 18 0.40 6.59 8.75
C PHE A 18 -0.87 5.77 8.76
N ILE A 19 -1.61 5.82 9.87
CA ILE A 19 -2.89 5.15 10.04
C ILE A 19 -3.96 6.20 10.33
N THR A 20 -5.12 6.07 9.71
CA THR A 20 -6.26 6.94 10.00
C THR A 20 -7.59 6.19 9.90
N TYR A 21 -8.53 6.51 10.82
CA TYR A 21 -9.86 5.91 10.88
C TYR A 21 -10.87 6.88 11.56
N PRO A 22 -12.20 6.67 11.42
CA PRO A 22 -13.21 7.49 12.08
C PRO A 22 -13.14 7.40 13.61
N GLU A 23 -13.52 8.47 14.31
CA GLU A 23 -13.50 8.54 15.78
C GLU A 23 -14.49 7.60 16.46
N SER A 24 -15.55 7.23 15.77
CA SER A 24 -16.63 6.40 16.31
C SER A 24 -17.12 5.37 15.30
N GLY A 25 -17.63 4.26 15.82
CA GLY A 25 -18.03 3.11 15.02
C GLY A 25 -16.95 2.03 15.05
N GLY A 26 -16.88 1.22 14.01
CA GLY A 26 -15.96 0.10 13.90
C GLY A 26 -16.52 -1.23 14.44
N PRO A 27 -15.76 -2.31 14.29
CA PRO A 27 -14.49 -2.33 13.57
C PRO A 27 -14.64 -1.99 12.09
N PHE A 28 -13.65 -1.24 11.55
CA PHE A 28 -13.69 -0.71 10.18
C PHE A 28 -12.96 -1.64 9.20
N PRO A 29 -13.50 -1.89 7.99
CA PRO A 29 -12.76 -2.58 6.95
C PRO A 29 -11.46 -1.86 6.63
N VAL A 30 -10.41 -2.62 6.33
CA VAL A 30 -9.05 -2.10 6.12
C VAL A 30 -8.84 -1.69 4.68
N VAL A 31 -8.15 -0.59 4.46
CA VAL A 31 -7.58 -0.21 3.16
C VAL A 31 -6.06 -0.11 3.28
N LEU A 32 -5.35 -0.98 2.57
CA LEU A 32 -3.93 -0.82 2.32
C LEU A 32 -3.76 0.19 1.19
N PHE A 33 -3.30 1.38 1.54
CA PHE A 33 -3.05 2.46 0.59
C PHE A 33 -1.56 2.51 0.26
N LEU A 34 -1.20 2.05 -0.92
CA LEU A 34 0.19 1.96 -1.36
C LEU A 34 0.65 3.28 -1.98
N ILE A 35 1.85 3.73 -1.61
CA ILE A 35 2.43 4.98 -2.10
C ILE A 35 2.72 4.92 -3.60
N ASP A 36 2.69 6.08 -4.26
CA ASP A 36 3.25 6.28 -5.60
C ASP A 36 4.76 6.57 -5.54
N ALA A 37 5.41 6.68 -6.70
CA ALA A 37 6.86 6.89 -6.80
C ALA A 37 7.39 8.14 -6.05
N PRO A 38 6.69 9.29 -6.04
CA PRO A 38 7.12 10.46 -5.27
C PRO A 38 7.27 10.26 -3.76
N GLY A 39 6.79 9.15 -3.21
CA GLY A 39 6.96 8.80 -1.81
C GLY A 39 5.82 9.27 -0.90
N LYS A 40 5.89 8.86 0.37
CA LYS A 40 4.87 9.17 1.39
C LYS A 40 4.97 10.65 1.79
N ARG A 41 3.90 11.40 1.52
CA ARG A 41 3.81 12.84 1.68
C ARG A 41 2.40 13.30 2.06
N GLU A 42 2.23 14.58 2.36
CA GLU A 42 0.97 15.11 2.89
C GLU A 42 -0.22 14.94 1.93
N GLU A 43 -0.01 15.00 0.62
CA GLU A 43 -1.10 14.72 -0.35
C GLU A 43 -1.66 13.31 -0.18
N LEU A 44 -0.80 12.32 0.10
CA LEU A 44 -1.24 10.95 0.32
C LEU A 44 -1.90 10.79 1.70
N HIS A 45 -1.46 11.54 2.72
CA HIS A 45 -2.17 11.60 4.01
C HIS A 45 -3.58 12.17 3.82
N ASP A 46 -3.75 13.25 3.04
CA ASP A 46 -5.07 13.81 2.73
C ASP A 46 -5.97 12.83 1.96
N MET A 47 -5.41 12.09 1.02
CA MET A 47 -6.15 11.03 0.33
C MET A 47 -6.58 9.92 1.29
N ALA A 48 -5.68 9.49 2.19
CA ALA A 48 -5.98 8.50 3.21
C ALA A 48 -7.11 8.98 4.15
N ARG A 49 -7.09 10.24 4.58
CA ARG A 49 -8.16 10.85 5.39
C ARG A 49 -9.51 10.84 4.68
N ARG A 50 -9.53 11.13 3.36
CA ARG A 50 -10.76 11.09 2.55
C ARG A 50 -11.33 9.69 2.45
N ILE A 51 -10.49 8.67 2.25
CA ILE A 51 -10.90 7.26 2.26
C ILE A 51 -11.44 6.90 3.64
N SER A 52 -10.70 7.23 4.69
CA SER A 52 -11.08 6.96 6.07
C SER A 52 -12.41 7.60 6.45
N ALA A 53 -12.68 8.83 5.99
CA ALA A 53 -13.95 9.54 6.24
C ALA A 53 -15.18 8.80 5.70
N THR A 54 -15.01 7.84 4.81
CA THR A 54 -16.09 6.98 4.29
C THR A 54 -16.25 5.66 5.08
N GLY A 55 -15.56 5.51 6.21
CA GLY A 55 -15.75 4.38 7.12
C GLY A 55 -14.68 3.28 7.01
N TYR A 56 -13.44 3.63 6.67
CA TYR A 56 -12.34 2.68 6.55
C TYR A 56 -11.21 2.96 7.56
N TYR A 57 -10.53 1.89 7.94
CA TYR A 57 -9.23 1.91 8.60
C TYR A 57 -8.14 1.90 7.53
N VAL A 58 -7.46 3.01 7.34
CA VAL A 58 -6.49 3.18 6.24
C VAL A 58 -5.07 3.04 6.76
N VAL A 59 -4.28 2.19 6.12
CA VAL A 59 -2.86 1.96 6.40
C VAL A 59 -2.04 2.46 5.21
N LEU A 60 -1.27 3.52 5.41
CA LEU A 60 -0.40 4.15 4.41
C LEU A 60 1.05 4.05 4.88
N SER A 61 1.78 3.08 4.36
CA SER A 61 3.17 2.80 4.75
C SER A 61 4.17 3.37 3.76
N ASN A 62 5.37 3.71 4.26
CA ASN A 62 6.51 4.05 3.42
C ASN A 62 7.15 2.77 2.88
N LEU A 63 6.92 2.42 1.62
CA LEU A 63 7.49 1.21 0.99
C LEU A 63 9.01 1.30 0.77
N TYR A 64 9.58 2.50 0.87
CA TYR A 64 11.02 2.74 0.74
C TYR A 64 11.79 2.57 2.07
N TYR A 65 11.14 2.07 3.13
CA TYR A 65 11.69 2.05 4.49
C TYR A 65 13.00 1.27 4.64
N ARG A 66 13.28 0.32 3.75
CA ARG A 66 14.54 -0.44 3.74
C ARG A 66 15.74 0.44 3.45
N ASP A 67 15.55 1.45 2.61
CA ASP A 67 16.62 2.37 2.17
C ASP A 67 16.55 3.70 2.92
N VAL A 68 15.34 4.25 3.09
CA VAL A 68 15.14 5.57 3.71
C VAL A 68 13.91 5.60 4.60
N ARG A 69 14.06 6.21 5.79
CA ARG A 69 12.93 6.37 6.71
C ARG A 69 11.82 7.28 6.18
N SER A 70 12.18 8.27 5.37
CA SER A 70 11.23 9.13 4.69
C SER A 70 11.82 9.64 3.39
N PHE A 71 10.99 9.74 2.37
CA PHE A 71 11.36 10.28 1.07
C PHE A 71 10.16 11.01 0.46
N THR A 72 10.45 12.16 -0.11
CA THR A 72 9.53 12.89 -1.00
C THR A 72 10.35 13.51 -2.12
N VAL A 73 9.98 13.26 -3.36
CA VAL A 73 10.71 13.79 -4.50
C VAL A 73 10.61 15.31 -4.59
N HIS A 74 11.73 15.95 -4.83
CA HIS A 74 11.83 17.36 -5.21
C HIS A 74 12.06 17.45 -6.73
N ARG A 75 11.00 17.70 -7.49
CA ARG A 75 11.01 17.60 -8.97
C ARG A 75 11.96 18.56 -9.67
N GLU A 76 12.32 19.65 -9.01
CA GLU A 76 13.29 20.64 -9.52
C GLU A 76 14.75 20.21 -9.27
N ASP A 77 14.96 19.17 -8.46
CA ASP A 77 16.28 18.61 -8.17
C ASP A 77 16.47 17.29 -8.93
N PRO A 78 17.36 17.25 -9.94
CA PRO A 78 17.66 16.04 -10.69
C PRO A 78 18.17 14.89 -9.80
N ALA A 79 18.94 15.18 -8.74
CA ALA A 79 19.46 14.17 -7.84
C ALA A 79 18.32 13.52 -7.03
N SER A 80 17.31 14.29 -6.63
CA SER A 80 16.12 13.76 -5.97
C SER A 80 15.28 12.86 -6.90
N THR A 81 15.23 13.22 -8.19
CA THR A 81 14.56 12.40 -9.20
C THR A 81 15.32 11.08 -9.46
N GLU A 82 16.64 11.12 -9.53
CA GLU A 82 17.49 9.92 -9.65
C GLU A 82 17.29 8.99 -8.42
N GLN A 83 17.36 9.55 -7.22
CA GLN A 83 17.10 8.80 -5.99
C GLN A 83 15.70 8.14 -5.99
N MET A 84 14.67 8.81 -6.50
CA MET A 84 13.33 8.23 -6.62
C MET A 84 13.36 6.96 -7.50
N PHE A 85 14.05 7.00 -8.65
CA PHE A 85 14.14 5.83 -9.52
C PHE A 85 14.97 4.71 -8.90
N ASP A 86 16.02 5.02 -8.16
CA ASP A 86 16.80 4.04 -7.42
C ASP A 86 15.95 3.34 -6.36
N LEU A 87 15.21 4.09 -5.55
CA LEU A 87 14.28 3.56 -4.55
C LEU A 87 13.20 2.68 -5.18
N MET A 88 12.64 3.10 -6.32
CA MET A 88 11.66 2.30 -7.05
C MET A 88 12.25 0.97 -7.54
N SER A 89 13.51 0.98 -8.01
CA SER A 89 14.17 -0.20 -8.56
C SER A 89 14.45 -1.28 -7.52
N ASN A 90 14.45 -0.91 -6.23
CA ASN A 90 14.62 -1.82 -5.10
C ASN A 90 13.31 -2.50 -4.65
N LEU A 91 12.19 -2.18 -5.30
CA LEU A 91 10.89 -2.78 -5.01
C LEU A 91 10.48 -3.78 -6.09
N ASP A 92 9.93 -4.90 -5.66
CA ASP A 92 9.23 -5.86 -6.51
C ASP A 92 7.88 -6.28 -5.89
N ASN A 93 7.08 -7.01 -6.65
CA ASN A 93 5.75 -7.42 -6.22
C ASN A 93 5.79 -8.36 -5.00
N ARG A 94 6.77 -9.26 -4.91
CA ARG A 94 6.91 -10.23 -3.80
C ARG A 94 7.33 -9.54 -2.52
N LEU A 95 8.30 -8.61 -2.63
CA LEU A 95 8.78 -7.83 -1.50
C LEU A 95 7.67 -6.97 -0.87
N VAL A 96 6.89 -6.29 -1.71
CA VAL A 96 5.76 -5.48 -1.23
C VAL A 96 4.62 -6.33 -0.68
N ALA A 97 4.43 -7.57 -1.16
CA ALA A 97 3.48 -8.50 -0.55
C ALA A 97 3.91 -8.93 0.87
N GLN A 98 5.22 -9.07 1.14
CA GLN A 98 5.72 -9.30 2.50
C GLN A 98 5.42 -8.09 3.42
N ASP A 99 5.60 -6.87 2.90
CA ASP A 99 5.20 -5.65 3.63
C ASP A 99 3.71 -5.63 3.91
N ALA A 100 2.88 -6.02 2.93
CA ALA A 100 1.44 -6.12 3.11
C ALA A 100 1.06 -7.13 4.19
N ALA A 101 1.77 -8.27 4.30
CA ALA A 101 1.55 -9.22 5.39
C ALA A 101 1.77 -8.58 6.77
N ALA A 102 2.82 -7.77 6.92
CA ALA A 102 3.08 -7.04 8.17
C ALA A 102 2.00 -5.98 8.46
N MET A 103 1.52 -5.25 7.44
CA MET A 103 0.41 -4.30 7.58
C MET A 103 -0.88 -5.01 7.99
N LEU A 104 -1.19 -6.17 7.39
CA LEU A 104 -2.36 -6.98 7.72
C LEU A 104 -2.29 -7.53 9.15
N ALA A 105 -1.14 -8.04 9.57
CA ALA A 105 -0.92 -8.52 10.93
C ALA A 105 -1.07 -7.40 11.97
N HIS A 106 -0.60 -6.18 11.65
CA HIS A 106 -0.82 -5.01 12.51
C HIS A 106 -2.30 -4.67 12.61
N ALA A 107 -3.02 -4.65 11.48
CA ALA A 107 -4.46 -4.35 11.48
C ALA A 107 -5.28 -5.43 12.22
N ASP A 108 -4.91 -6.70 12.09
CA ASP A 108 -5.59 -7.82 12.78
C ASP A 108 -5.42 -7.75 14.30
N ALA A 109 -4.32 -7.16 14.77
CA ALA A 109 -4.08 -6.93 16.20
C ALA A 109 -4.79 -5.69 16.76
N ASP A 110 -5.35 -4.83 15.92
CA ASP A 110 -6.05 -3.61 16.32
C ASP A 110 -7.57 -3.85 16.38
N ALA A 111 -8.16 -3.76 17.56
CA ALA A 111 -9.59 -3.99 17.76
C ALA A 111 -10.52 -3.04 16.98
N VAL A 112 -10.00 -1.91 16.45
CA VAL A 112 -10.76 -0.95 15.63
C VAL A 112 -10.79 -1.33 14.15
N ALA A 113 -9.92 -2.26 13.72
CA ALA A 113 -9.83 -2.72 12.34
C ALA A 113 -10.54 -4.06 12.13
N ASP A 114 -11.13 -4.26 10.96
CA ASP A 114 -11.66 -5.55 10.51
C ASP A 114 -10.78 -6.07 9.36
N ALA A 115 -9.71 -6.76 9.72
CA ALA A 115 -8.75 -7.34 8.78
C ALA A 115 -9.30 -8.52 7.96
N SER A 116 -10.55 -8.96 8.20
CA SER A 116 -11.24 -9.94 7.34
C SER A 116 -11.79 -9.32 6.05
N ARG A 117 -11.86 -7.99 5.98
CA ARG A 117 -12.38 -7.21 4.86
C ARG A 117 -11.36 -6.16 4.44
N VAL A 118 -10.53 -6.50 3.49
CA VAL A 118 -9.42 -5.66 3.04
C VAL A 118 -9.63 -5.17 1.62
N GLY A 119 -9.44 -3.88 1.39
CA GLY A 119 -9.23 -3.28 0.08
C GLY A 119 -7.76 -2.91 -0.09
N VAL A 120 -7.25 -2.95 -1.31
CA VAL A 120 -5.89 -2.50 -1.64
C VAL A 120 -5.98 -1.48 -2.77
N THR A 121 -5.31 -0.35 -2.63
CA THR A 121 -5.21 0.63 -3.73
C THR A 121 -3.76 1.00 -3.99
N GLY A 122 -3.37 0.96 -5.24
CA GLY A 122 -2.04 1.32 -5.71
C GLY A 122 -2.10 2.29 -6.90
N TYR A 123 -1.20 3.26 -6.88
CA TYR A 123 -1.11 4.32 -7.88
C TYR A 123 0.24 4.24 -8.60
N CYS A 124 0.25 4.40 -9.92
CA CYS A 124 1.48 4.44 -10.72
C CYS A 124 2.34 3.18 -10.49
N MET A 125 3.50 3.31 -9.87
CA MET A 125 4.41 2.19 -9.56
C MET A 125 3.77 1.10 -8.69
N SER A 126 2.84 1.46 -7.80
CA SER A 126 2.22 0.51 -6.88
C SER A 126 0.94 -0.15 -7.41
N GLY A 127 0.51 0.21 -8.63
CA GLY A 127 -0.60 -0.48 -9.30
C GLY A 127 -0.41 -1.99 -9.41
N PRO A 128 0.74 -2.51 -9.89
CA PRO A 128 1.03 -3.93 -9.92
C PRO A 128 1.08 -4.56 -8.52
N PHE A 129 1.61 -3.86 -7.52
CA PHE A 129 1.66 -4.35 -6.14
C PHE A 129 0.26 -4.60 -5.58
N ALA A 130 -0.70 -3.71 -5.84
CA ALA A 130 -2.08 -3.89 -5.40
C ALA A 130 -2.71 -5.18 -5.98
N LEU A 131 -2.46 -5.46 -7.26
CA LEU A 131 -2.96 -6.69 -7.91
C LEU A 131 -2.25 -7.94 -7.37
N TRP A 132 -0.94 -7.86 -7.17
CA TRP A 132 -0.18 -8.98 -6.61
C TRP A 132 -0.63 -9.34 -5.20
N ILE A 133 -0.85 -8.33 -4.33
CA ILE A 133 -1.38 -8.51 -2.97
C ILE A 133 -2.77 -9.16 -3.02
N ALA A 134 -3.63 -8.79 -3.97
CA ALA A 134 -4.94 -9.40 -4.12
C ALA A 134 -4.86 -10.90 -4.48
N ALA A 135 -3.85 -11.30 -5.25
CA ALA A 135 -3.59 -12.70 -5.57
C ALA A 135 -2.92 -13.45 -4.40
N GLU A 136 -2.08 -12.78 -3.62
CA GLU A 136 -1.37 -13.36 -2.47
C GLU A 136 -2.31 -13.62 -1.27
N PHE A 137 -3.26 -12.72 -1.03
CA PHE A 137 -4.19 -12.78 0.10
C PHE A 137 -5.67 -12.85 -0.34
N PRO A 138 -6.05 -13.83 -1.20
CA PRO A 138 -7.38 -13.85 -1.84
C PRO A 138 -8.53 -14.05 -0.86
N GLU A 139 -8.25 -14.59 0.35
CA GLU A 139 -9.30 -14.85 1.34
C GLU A 139 -9.70 -13.58 2.13
N VAL A 140 -8.81 -12.60 2.24
CA VAL A 140 -9.06 -11.37 2.98
C VAL A 140 -9.21 -10.14 2.09
N VAL A 141 -8.51 -10.08 0.96
CA VAL A 141 -8.62 -8.98 -0.01
C VAL A 141 -9.91 -9.12 -0.80
N LYS A 142 -10.86 -8.22 -0.54
CA LYS A 142 -12.19 -8.18 -1.18
C LYS A 142 -12.23 -7.28 -2.40
N SER A 143 -11.29 -6.33 -2.52
CA SER A 143 -11.15 -5.48 -3.68
C SER A 143 -9.72 -4.98 -3.85
N ALA A 144 -9.28 -4.80 -5.10
CA ALA A 144 -8.01 -4.15 -5.41
C ALA A 144 -8.17 -3.17 -6.56
N ALA A 145 -7.54 -2.00 -6.44
CA ALA A 145 -7.54 -0.97 -7.47
C ALA A 145 -6.12 -0.63 -7.91
N SER A 146 -5.85 -0.79 -9.20
CA SER A 146 -4.64 -0.32 -9.86
C SER A 146 -4.97 0.94 -10.66
N ILE A 147 -4.57 2.09 -10.17
CA ILE A 147 -4.90 3.39 -10.76
C ILE A 147 -3.67 3.90 -11.53
N HIS A 148 -3.82 4.07 -12.84
CA HIS A 148 -2.76 4.36 -13.81
C HIS A 148 -1.48 3.53 -13.57
N GLY A 149 -1.68 2.26 -13.18
CA GLY A 149 -0.59 1.35 -12.87
C GLY A 149 0.28 1.02 -14.06
N VAL A 150 1.60 0.92 -13.82
CA VAL A 150 2.59 0.55 -14.83
C VAL A 150 2.95 -0.93 -14.69
N ARG A 151 3.49 -1.55 -15.75
CA ARG A 151 4.04 -2.91 -15.70
C ARG A 151 3.05 -3.99 -15.22
N LEU A 152 1.76 -3.86 -15.52
CA LEU A 152 0.72 -4.81 -15.09
C LEU A 152 0.83 -6.16 -15.81
N ALA A 153 1.38 -6.16 -17.05
CA ALA A 153 1.65 -7.36 -17.83
C ALA A 153 3.00 -7.22 -18.54
N VAL A 154 4.01 -7.83 -17.98
CA VAL A 154 5.39 -7.83 -18.48
C VAL A 154 5.95 -9.26 -18.47
N ASP A 155 7.03 -9.48 -19.20
CA ASP A 155 7.76 -10.76 -19.18
C ASP A 155 8.68 -10.81 -17.94
N ALA A 156 8.07 -11.09 -16.78
CA ALA A 156 8.74 -11.25 -15.51
C ALA A 156 7.95 -12.26 -14.65
N GLU A 157 8.66 -13.03 -13.82
CA GLU A 157 8.07 -14.07 -12.97
C GLU A 157 7.05 -13.53 -11.97
N ASP A 158 7.27 -12.28 -11.50
CA ASP A 158 6.39 -11.60 -10.56
C ASP A 158 5.38 -10.66 -11.25
N SER A 159 5.15 -10.81 -12.54
CA SER A 159 4.15 -10.00 -13.24
C SER A 159 2.73 -10.32 -12.79
N PRO A 160 1.93 -9.34 -12.32
CA PRO A 160 0.64 -9.63 -11.68
C PRO A 160 -0.38 -10.31 -12.61
N HIS A 161 -0.28 -10.13 -13.94
CA HIS A 161 -1.18 -10.80 -14.88
C HIS A 161 -1.06 -12.33 -14.83
N THR A 162 0.10 -12.88 -14.42
CA THR A 162 0.31 -14.34 -14.33
C THR A 162 -0.51 -14.98 -13.22
N ARG A 163 -0.92 -14.18 -12.25
CA ARG A 163 -1.71 -14.61 -11.08
C ARG A 163 -3.16 -14.10 -11.10
N ALA A 164 -3.63 -13.55 -12.23
CA ALA A 164 -4.97 -12.98 -12.33
C ALA A 164 -6.10 -13.95 -11.92
N ALA A 165 -5.95 -15.24 -12.20
CA ALA A 165 -6.92 -16.27 -11.84
C ALA A 165 -7.00 -16.56 -10.31
N GLU A 166 -6.00 -16.12 -9.54
CA GLU A 166 -5.96 -16.33 -8.10
C GLU A 166 -6.70 -15.21 -7.33
N MET A 167 -6.92 -14.06 -7.96
CA MET A 167 -7.63 -12.93 -7.38
C MET A 167 -9.12 -13.25 -7.23
N LYS A 168 -9.64 -13.27 -6.02
CA LYS A 168 -11.06 -13.58 -5.73
C LYS A 168 -11.93 -12.35 -5.55
N GLY A 169 -11.33 -11.21 -5.22
CA GLY A 169 -12.01 -9.95 -4.98
C GLY A 169 -12.38 -9.20 -6.26
N GLU A 170 -13.05 -8.06 -6.11
CA GLU A 170 -13.31 -7.13 -7.21
C GLU A 170 -12.03 -6.42 -7.64
N ILE A 171 -11.75 -6.39 -8.93
CA ILE A 171 -10.52 -5.78 -9.49
C ILE A 171 -10.90 -4.59 -10.36
N LEU A 172 -10.33 -3.44 -10.05
CA LEU A 172 -10.43 -2.22 -10.85
C LEU A 172 -9.05 -1.89 -11.44
N VAL A 173 -8.99 -1.74 -12.75
CA VAL A 173 -7.82 -1.23 -13.47
C VAL A 173 -8.23 0.01 -14.26
N MET A 174 -7.55 1.14 -14.02
CA MET A 174 -7.85 2.46 -14.63
C MET A 174 -6.59 3.06 -15.26
#